data_ed876c9691ef58548481c150d5fbcf64
#
_entry.id   ed876c9691ef58548481c150d5fbcf64
#
_cell.length_a   1.000
_cell.length_b   1.000
_cell.length_c   1.000
_cell.angle_alpha   90.00
_cell.angle_beta   90.00
_cell.angle_gamma   90.00
#
_symmetry.space_group_name_H-M   'P 1'
#
loop_
_entity.id
_entity.type
_entity.pdbx_description
1 polymer ?
#
loop_
_entity_poly.entity_id
_entity_poly.type
_entity_poly.pdbx_seq_one_letter_code
_entity_poly.pdbx_strand_id
1 'polypeptide(L)'
;MPAALWLVGCGEHAHDHEHGEACEGHAHDEAQTTKAQAEEHEHGEACEGHAHDEAQTTKAQAEEHEHGEACNHAQEEEAFTVPESAQWLLGLSVVTAMPRRVTGTVRFPGRFELMPDARRAYSAPLPGVVEVRVRPPQRVAAGEVIFTLHAPEWARVNGEVRDAAAALALLKAESEALRKRLSQLREAGVRHAELEQQLAVKAAEAERAEQTRQNADAARAAILALCREQDGVLAVTAREAGVIERVPVASGTWVDAGTEVAAVVRSDRLWFRADGIPAELGQVRDGQTGFVEPLTAHGAQPPAAGRVELGFATDDAVRIHPLYLLAGTWPDWAGPGRSGVLSVVIEESAPEQIALPEACVVTDGLRQIVFVRDPHDAQRLFKREVALGASDGDWVAVEGVTAGEAVVLDGAYELKLAAPSAGASQRAAGHFHADGQFHEGEH
;
A
#
# COMPACT_ATOMS: atom_id res chain seq x y z
N MET A 1 -36.70 35.34 41.61
CA MET A 1 -38.14 35.51 41.32
C MET A 1 -38.34 35.82 39.87
N PRO A 2 -39.39 35.29 39.20
CA PRO A 2 -39.99 33.96 39.22
C PRO A 2 -39.70 33.19 37.88
N ALA A 3 -39.60 31.92 37.79
CA ALA A 3 -40.63 30.87 37.73
C ALA A 3 -41.62 30.98 36.57
N ALA A 4 -41.51 30.05 35.62
CA ALA A 4 -42.64 29.50 34.92
C ALA A 4 -42.33 28.06 34.44
N LEU A 5 -43.02 27.18 35.08
CA LEU A 5 -43.27 25.76 34.86
C LEU A 5 -44.25 25.60 33.71
N TRP A 6 -44.03 24.64 32.77
CA TRP A 6 -45.12 23.97 32.06
C TRP A 6 -44.82 22.48 31.91
N LEU A 7 -45.66 21.73 32.60
CA LEU A 7 -45.92 20.29 32.51
C LEU A 7 -47.03 20.05 31.47
N VAL A 8 -47.15 18.81 31.04
CA VAL A 8 -48.24 18.09 30.35
C VAL A 8 -47.72 17.55 29.01
N GLY A 9 -47.79 16.27 28.65
CA GLY A 9 -48.51 15.13 29.26
C GLY A 9 -48.24 13.88 28.46
N CYS A 10 -48.62 12.77 29.02
CA CYS A 10 -48.52 11.37 28.65
C CYS A 10 -49.03 10.96 27.26
N GLY A 11 -48.48 9.87 26.78
CA GLY A 11 -49.03 9.07 25.70
C GLY A 11 -48.35 7.69 25.65
N GLU A 12 -48.80 6.79 26.52
CA GLU A 12 -48.52 5.35 26.42
C GLU A 12 -49.26 4.77 25.23
N HIS A 13 -48.58 3.95 24.41
CA HIS A 13 -49.19 2.80 23.72
C HIS A 13 -48.20 1.63 23.73
N ALA A 14 -48.49 0.67 24.61
CA ALA A 14 -48.03 -0.69 24.55
C ALA A 14 -48.83 -1.44 23.50
N HIS A 15 -48.16 -2.24 22.69
CA HIS A 15 -48.74 -3.40 22.03
C HIS A 15 -47.79 -4.59 22.22
N ASP A 16 -48.23 -5.45 23.19
CA ASP A 16 -47.83 -6.85 23.29
C ASP A 16 -48.37 -7.62 22.08
N HIS A 17 -47.52 -8.42 21.44
CA HIS A 17 -47.94 -9.66 20.81
C HIS A 17 -46.88 -10.74 21.07
N GLU A 18 -47.16 -11.57 22.08
CA GLU A 18 -46.66 -12.95 22.18
C GLU A 18 -47.31 -13.83 21.10
N HIS A 19 -46.50 -14.65 20.44
CA HIS A 19 -46.71 -16.00 19.96
C HIS A 19 -45.33 -16.51 19.59
N GLY A 20 -44.68 -17.40 20.21
CA GLY A 20 -44.95 -18.71 20.75
C GLY A 20 -45.16 -19.74 19.64
N GLU A 21 -44.11 -20.41 19.16
CA GLU A 21 -44.10 -21.90 19.01
C GLU A 21 -42.78 -22.38 18.43
N ALA A 22 -42.18 -23.30 19.14
CA ALA A 22 -41.04 -24.11 18.78
C ALA A 22 -41.43 -25.15 17.73
N CYS A 23 -40.56 -25.44 16.79
CA CYS A 23 -40.50 -26.69 16.06
C CYS A 23 -39.10 -27.25 16.04
N GLU A 24 -38.99 -28.41 16.66
CA GLU A 24 -37.85 -29.30 16.69
C GLU A 24 -37.50 -29.88 15.31
N GLY A 25 -36.23 -30.02 15.05
CA GLY A 25 -35.47 -31.16 14.59
C GLY A 25 -35.93 -31.93 13.33
N HIS A 26 -35.01 -31.94 12.35
CA HIS A 26 -34.67 -33.19 11.66
C HIS A 26 -33.27 -33.11 11.10
N ALA A 27 -32.42 -33.95 11.65
CA ALA A 27 -31.17 -34.38 11.05
C ALA A 27 -31.49 -35.40 9.94
N HIS A 28 -30.93 -35.23 8.78
CA HIS A 28 -30.70 -36.31 7.83
C HIS A 28 -29.26 -36.25 7.32
N ASP A 29 -28.57 -37.20 7.84
CA ASP A 29 -27.34 -37.81 7.33
C ASP A 29 -27.71 -38.66 6.13
N GLU A 30 -27.09 -38.46 4.96
CA GLU A 30 -26.82 -39.55 4.01
C GLU A 30 -25.79 -39.08 2.97
N ALA A 31 -24.63 -39.67 3.10
CA ALA A 31 -23.62 -39.75 2.05
C ALA A 31 -24.10 -40.59 0.87
N GLN A 32 -23.99 -40.06 -0.34
CA GLN A 32 -23.95 -40.89 -1.54
C GLN A 32 -22.86 -40.43 -2.50
N THR A 33 -21.83 -41.24 -2.47
CA THR A 33 -20.83 -41.45 -3.52
C THR A 33 -21.49 -41.89 -4.83
N THR A 34 -21.27 -41.14 -5.91
CA THR A 34 -21.46 -41.66 -7.26
C THR A 34 -20.19 -41.51 -8.06
N LYS A 35 -19.53 -42.65 -8.28
CA LYS A 35 -18.57 -42.93 -9.34
C LYS A 35 -19.27 -42.74 -10.68
N ALA A 36 -18.69 -41.95 -11.57
CA ALA A 36 -18.97 -42.03 -13.00
C ALA A 36 -17.72 -42.51 -13.72
N GLN A 37 -17.94 -43.58 -14.46
CA GLN A 37 -16.98 -44.36 -15.22
C GLN A 37 -16.51 -43.57 -16.45
N ALA A 38 -15.22 -43.75 -16.75
CA ALA A 38 -14.63 -43.49 -18.05
C ALA A 38 -15.13 -44.54 -19.04
N GLU A 39 -15.65 -44.11 -20.18
CA GLU A 39 -15.77 -44.96 -21.37
C GLU A 39 -14.75 -44.48 -22.40
N GLU A 40 -13.82 -45.38 -22.64
CA GLU A 40 -12.92 -45.38 -23.80
C GLU A 40 -13.72 -45.81 -25.03
N HIS A 41 -13.65 -45.04 -26.08
CA HIS A 41 -13.98 -45.51 -27.41
C HIS A 41 -12.74 -45.42 -28.32
N GLU A 42 -12.10 -46.59 -28.44
CA GLU A 42 -11.25 -46.90 -29.58
C GLU A 42 -12.12 -47.16 -30.82
N HIS A 43 -11.84 -46.48 -31.90
CA HIS A 43 -12.10 -46.99 -33.24
C HIS A 43 -10.90 -46.65 -34.14
N GLY A 44 -10.09 -47.67 -34.26
CA GLY A 44 -9.21 -47.80 -35.40
C GLY A 44 -9.93 -48.39 -36.57
N GLU A 45 -9.70 -47.86 -37.76
CA GLU A 45 -9.67 -48.67 -38.99
C GLU A 45 -8.79 -47.98 -40.01
N ALA A 46 -7.81 -48.78 -40.46
CA ALA A 46 -6.89 -48.53 -41.52
C ALA A 46 -7.60 -48.69 -42.90
N CYS A 47 -7.24 -47.82 -43.84
CA CYS A 47 -7.43 -48.12 -45.23
C CYS A 47 -6.09 -47.89 -45.99
N GLU A 48 -5.61 -49.01 -46.47
CA GLU A 48 -4.52 -49.17 -47.43
C GLU A 48 -4.83 -48.47 -48.78
N GLY A 49 -3.95 -47.71 -49.36
CA GLY A 49 -3.03 -48.10 -50.37
C GLY A 49 -3.60 -48.04 -51.76
N HIS A 50 -3.19 -47.03 -52.59
CA HIS A 50 -2.97 -47.23 -54.04
C HIS A 50 -1.77 -46.43 -54.49
N ALA A 51 -0.76 -47.19 -54.85
CA ALA A 51 0.36 -46.72 -55.66
C ALA A 51 -0.07 -46.69 -57.14
N HIS A 52 0.20 -45.63 -57.85
CA HIS A 52 0.40 -45.66 -59.28
C HIS A 52 1.66 -44.89 -59.64
N ASP A 53 2.56 -45.69 -60.11
CA ASP A 53 3.78 -45.41 -60.83
C ASP A 53 3.39 -44.86 -62.21
N GLU A 54 4.03 -43.81 -62.72
CA GLU A 54 4.65 -43.75 -64.03
C GLU A 54 5.42 -42.46 -64.24
N ALA A 55 6.66 -42.65 -64.49
CA ALA A 55 7.66 -41.66 -64.88
C ALA A 55 7.37 -41.09 -66.29
N GLN A 56 7.47 -39.77 -66.41
CA GLN A 56 7.96 -39.17 -67.69
C GLN A 56 8.84 -37.96 -67.43
N THR A 57 10.07 -38.19 -67.79
CA THR A 57 11.19 -37.24 -67.95
C THR A 57 10.88 -36.21 -69.01
N THR A 58 10.90 -34.92 -68.69
CA THR A 58 11.29 -33.88 -69.70
C THR A 58 12.24 -32.88 -69.04
N LYS A 59 13.46 -32.89 -69.63
CA LYS A 59 14.48 -31.85 -69.43
C LYS A 59 13.93 -30.52 -69.93
N ALA A 60 13.93 -29.50 -69.04
CA ALA A 60 13.92 -28.11 -69.44
C ALA A 60 14.98 -27.36 -68.64
N GLN A 61 15.72 -26.58 -69.31
CA GLN A 61 16.95 -25.90 -68.98
C GLN A 61 16.82 -24.96 -67.79
N ALA A 62 17.85 -24.94 -66.95
CA ALA A 62 18.10 -23.92 -65.93
C ALA A 62 18.45 -22.61 -66.70
N GLU A 63 17.60 -21.61 -66.50
CA GLU A 63 18.00 -20.21 -66.62
C GLU A 63 18.13 -19.65 -65.20
N GLU A 64 19.36 -19.34 -64.84
CA GLU A 64 19.71 -18.61 -63.62
C GLU A 64 19.18 -17.19 -63.78
N HIS A 65 18.10 -16.88 -63.08
CA HIS A 65 17.74 -15.50 -62.80
C HIS A 65 18.19 -15.19 -61.36
N GLU A 66 19.32 -14.52 -61.28
CA GLU A 66 19.69 -13.73 -60.12
C GLU A 66 18.61 -12.65 -59.89
N HIS A 67 17.71 -12.88 -58.99
CA HIS A 67 16.91 -11.84 -58.38
C HIS A 67 17.29 -11.71 -56.88
N GLY A 68 18.43 -11.07 -56.69
CA GLY A 68 18.80 -10.45 -55.44
C GLY A 68 18.27 -9.03 -55.39
N GLU A 69 16.97 -8.86 -55.24
CA GLU A 69 16.41 -7.62 -54.70
C GLU A 69 15.63 -7.98 -53.45
N ALA A 70 16.20 -7.56 -52.30
CA ALA A 70 15.48 -7.48 -51.06
C ALA A 70 14.23 -6.62 -51.34
N CYS A 71 13.06 -7.26 -51.37
CA CYS A 71 11.79 -6.56 -51.35
C CYS A 71 11.70 -5.83 -50.03
N ASN A 72 12.23 -4.63 -50.00
CA ASN A 72 11.93 -3.64 -49.01
C ASN A 72 10.43 -3.31 -49.23
N HIS A 73 9.54 -3.90 -48.44
CA HIS A 73 8.17 -3.43 -48.34
C HIS A 73 8.25 -2.03 -47.75
N ALA A 74 8.48 -1.03 -48.62
CA ALA A 74 8.21 0.35 -48.30
C ALA A 74 6.70 0.41 -47.96
N GLN A 75 6.40 0.53 -46.69
CA GLN A 75 5.05 0.87 -46.22
C GLN A 75 4.68 2.12 -47.02
N GLU A 76 3.57 2.08 -47.76
CA GLU A 76 3.03 3.26 -48.43
C GLU A 76 2.66 4.30 -47.37
N GLU A 77 3.56 5.25 -47.14
CA GLU A 77 3.34 6.37 -46.23
C GLU A 77 2.30 7.27 -46.87
N GLU A 78 1.13 7.39 -46.23
CA GLU A 78 0.11 8.36 -46.66
C GLU A 78 0.63 9.78 -46.38
N ALA A 79 1.00 10.49 -47.44
CA ALA A 79 1.46 11.87 -47.36
C ALA A 79 0.29 12.84 -47.55
N PHE A 80 0.23 13.88 -46.76
CA PHE A 80 -0.73 14.96 -46.89
C PHE A 80 -0.10 16.30 -46.56
N THR A 81 -0.68 17.40 -47.09
CA THR A 81 -0.14 18.73 -46.94
C THR A 81 -1.00 19.52 -45.95
N VAL A 82 -0.36 20.12 -44.92
CA VAL A 82 -0.98 20.98 -43.93
C VAL A 82 -0.41 22.39 -44.05
N PRO A 83 -1.18 23.35 -44.61
CA PRO A 83 -0.73 24.74 -44.74
C PRO A 83 -0.31 25.34 -43.40
N GLU A 84 0.61 26.27 -43.38
CA GLU A 84 1.13 26.91 -42.16
C GLU A 84 0.03 27.52 -41.28
N SER A 85 -1.02 28.12 -41.91
CA SER A 85 -2.17 28.62 -41.21
C SER A 85 -2.96 27.54 -40.45
N ALA A 86 -3.08 26.34 -41.06
CA ALA A 86 -3.75 25.22 -40.41
C ALA A 86 -2.85 24.59 -39.31
N GLN A 87 -1.53 24.54 -39.51
CA GLN A 87 -0.59 24.11 -38.47
C GLN A 87 -0.70 24.98 -37.23
N TRP A 88 -0.78 26.29 -37.40
CA TRP A 88 -0.98 27.25 -36.31
C TRP A 88 -2.33 27.04 -35.60
N LEU A 89 -3.41 26.86 -36.35
CA LEU A 89 -4.77 26.65 -35.81
C LEU A 89 -4.86 25.34 -35.01
N LEU A 90 -4.20 24.27 -35.47
CA LEU A 90 -4.16 22.97 -34.80
C LEU A 90 -3.13 22.92 -33.68
N GLY A 91 -2.34 23.99 -33.47
CA GLY A 91 -1.32 24.06 -32.42
C GLY A 91 -0.19 23.04 -32.63
N LEU A 92 0.17 22.74 -33.89
CA LEU A 92 1.17 21.73 -34.20
C LEU A 92 2.55 22.11 -33.67
N SER A 93 3.12 21.27 -32.86
CA SER A 93 4.53 21.30 -32.47
C SER A 93 5.22 20.01 -32.87
N VAL A 94 6.53 20.03 -32.98
CA VAL A 94 7.32 18.85 -33.36
C VAL A 94 8.47 18.62 -32.39
N VAL A 95 8.83 17.35 -32.23
CA VAL A 95 10.00 16.90 -31.49
C VAL A 95 10.91 16.08 -32.42
N THR A 96 12.21 16.16 -32.20
CA THR A 96 13.16 15.33 -32.95
C THR A 96 13.31 13.97 -32.28
N ALA A 97 13.13 12.91 -33.05
CA ALA A 97 13.36 11.54 -32.62
C ALA A 97 14.86 11.31 -32.31
N MET A 98 15.15 10.89 -31.08
CA MET A 98 16.51 10.68 -30.59
C MET A 98 16.66 9.33 -29.89
N PRO A 99 17.85 8.71 -29.95
CA PRO A 99 18.16 7.55 -29.15
C PRO A 99 18.07 7.89 -27.64
N ARG A 100 17.33 7.08 -26.91
CA ARG A 100 17.13 7.22 -25.47
C ARG A 100 16.99 5.85 -24.82
N ARG A 101 17.39 5.74 -23.57
CA ARG A 101 17.06 4.57 -22.75
C ARG A 101 15.71 4.81 -22.10
N VAL A 102 14.75 3.95 -22.41
CA VAL A 102 13.42 3.96 -21.82
C VAL A 102 13.28 2.73 -20.94
N THR A 103 12.95 2.95 -19.69
CA THR A 103 12.70 1.87 -18.74
C THR A 103 11.23 1.48 -18.81
N GLY A 104 10.93 0.23 -19.11
CA GLY A 104 9.54 -0.24 -19.14
C GLY A 104 8.92 -0.18 -17.76
N THR A 105 7.82 0.55 -17.63
CA THR A 105 7.08 0.69 -16.37
C THR A 105 5.59 0.44 -16.54
N VAL A 106 4.96 -0.05 -15.46
CA VAL A 106 3.50 -0.05 -15.33
C VAL A 106 3.12 0.93 -14.24
N ARG A 107 2.10 1.74 -14.47
CA ARG A 107 1.70 2.85 -13.59
C ARG A 107 0.42 2.54 -12.86
N PHE A 108 0.43 2.70 -11.54
CA PHE A 108 -0.70 2.47 -10.67
C PHE A 108 -1.02 3.71 -9.84
N PRO A 109 -2.25 4.23 -9.90
CA PRO A 109 -2.66 5.31 -9.01
C PRO A 109 -2.74 4.80 -7.56
N GLY A 110 -2.44 5.67 -6.62
CA GLY A 110 -2.46 5.29 -5.22
C GLY A 110 -2.33 6.47 -4.27
N ARG A 111 -2.11 6.15 -3.00
CA ARG A 111 -1.94 7.15 -1.93
C ARG A 111 -1.00 6.65 -0.84
N PHE A 112 -0.44 7.60 -0.10
CA PHE A 112 0.33 7.31 1.10
C PHE A 112 -0.59 6.94 2.25
N GLU A 113 -0.30 5.83 2.90
CA GLU A 113 -0.98 5.37 4.10
C GLU A 113 0.03 5.13 5.21
N LEU A 114 -0.43 5.27 6.45
CA LEU A 114 0.36 4.90 7.61
C LEU A 114 0.46 3.37 7.71
N MET A 115 1.64 2.86 8.00
CA MET A 115 1.80 1.45 8.31
C MET A 115 0.99 1.08 9.57
N PRO A 116 0.52 -0.16 9.72
CA PRO A 116 -0.27 -0.58 10.89
C PRO A 116 0.44 -0.34 12.23
N ASP A 117 1.78 -0.43 12.24
CA ASP A 117 2.62 -0.19 13.42
C ASP A 117 3.01 1.29 13.63
N ALA A 118 2.60 2.17 12.70
CA ALA A 118 2.86 3.61 12.81
C ALA A 118 2.09 4.28 13.94
N ARG A 119 0.98 3.70 14.36
CA ARG A 119 0.07 4.28 15.36
C ARG A 119 0.22 3.57 16.69
N ARG A 120 0.37 4.34 17.75
CA ARG A 120 0.41 3.85 19.12
C ARG A 120 -0.59 4.58 19.99
N ALA A 121 -1.51 3.82 20.60
CA ALA A 121 -2.42 4.32 21.61
C ALA A 121 -1.73 4.33 22.99
N TYR A 122 -1.96 5.38 23.75
CA TYR A 122 -1.54 5.54 25.12
C TYR A 122 -2.77 5.55 26.03
N SER A 123 -2.91 4.50 26.83
CA SER A 123 -4.06 4.27 27.69
C SER A 123 -3.72 4.48 29.16
N ALA A 124 -4.71 4.79 29.97
CA ALA A 124 -4.58 4.91 31.41
C ALA A 124 -4.20 3.54 32.04
N PRO A 125 -3.09 3.43 32.79
CA PRO A 125 -2.69 2.16 33.40
C PRO A 125 -3.58 1.77 34.61
N LEU A 126 -4.22 2.74 35.26
CA LEU A 126 -5.11 2.58 36.40
C LEU A 126 -6.32 3.52 36.27
N PRO A 127 -7.42 3.26 36.97
CA PRO A 127 -8.53 4.23 37.06
C PRO A 127 -8.08 5.48 37.83
N GLY A 128 -8.54 6.64 37.35
CA GLY A 128 -8.19 7.92 37.98
C GLY A 128 -8.50 9.15 37.14
N VAL A 129 -8.11 10.32 37.65
CA VAL A 129 -8.27 11.60 36.95
C VAL A 129 -7.06 11.85 36.05
N VAL A 130 -7.31 12.08 34.77
CA VAL A 130 -6.28 12.36 33.74
C VAL A 130 -6.08 13.87 33.62
N GLU A 131 -4.82 14.31 33.60
CA GLU A 131 -4.43 15.63 33.17
C GLU A 131 -3.62 15.51 31.86
N VAL A 132 -4.20 15.94 30.77
CA VAL A 132 -3.55 15.91 29.45
C VAL A 132 -2.52 17.02 29.31
N ARG A 133 -1.32 16.69 28.83
CA ARG A 133 -0.18 17.63 28.68
C ARG A 133 0.13 17.98 27.21
N VAL A 134 -0.55 17.33 26.26
CA VAL A 134 -0.31 17.46 24.81
C VAL A 134 -1.61 17.80 24.08
N ARG A 135 -1.47 18.25 22.83
CA ARG A 135 -2.61 18.58 21.96
C ARG A 135 -2.35 18.15 20.51
N PRO A 136 -3.36 17.77 19.73
CA PRO A 136 -3.21 17.60 18.29
C PRO A 136 -3.02 18.95 17.56
N PRO A 137 -2.18 19.03 16.51
CA PRO A 137 -1.15 18.10 16.05
C PRO A 137 0.25 18.47 16.60
N GLN A 138 0.50 18.21 17.86
CA GLN A 138 1.81 18.50 18.51
C GLN A 138 2.80 17.39 18.18
N ARG A 139 4.06 17.76 17.87
CA ARG A 139 5.18 16.82 17.83
C ARG A 139 5.67 16.55 19.26
N VAL A 140 5.93 15.28 19.55
CA VAL A 140 6.46 14.83 20.84
C VAL A 140 7.74 14.03 20.63
N ALA A 141 8.68 14.21 21.55
CA ALA A 141 9.92 13.43 21.57
C ALA A 141 9.74 12.16 22.42
N ALA A 142 10.60 11.16 22.23
CA ALA A 142 10.63 9.99 23.10
C ALA A 142 10.94 10.43 24.55
N GLY A 143 10.14 9.95 25.51
CA GLY A 143 10.22 10.30 26.93
C GLY A 143 9.45 11.55 27.34
N GLU A 144 8.88 12.30 26.42
CA GLU A 144 8.02 13.45 26.71
C GLU A 144 6.70 13.01 27.37
N VAL A 145 6.22 13.76 28.38
CA VAL A 145 5.00 13.42 29.09
C VAL A 145 3.78 13.74 28.24
N ILE A 146 2.95 12.71 27.97
CA ILE A 146 1.71 12.85 27.23
C ILE A 146 0.58 13.27 28.17
N PHE A 147 0.45 12.58 29.30
CA PHE A 147 -0.54 12.90 30.34
C PHE A 147 -0.04 12.43 31.70
N THR A 148 -0.61 13.00 32.74
CA THR A 148 -0.44 12.56 34.12
C THR A 148 -1.76 12.00 34.64
N LEU A 149 -1.67 10.99 35.52
CA LEU A 149 -2.82 10.28 36.11
C LEU A 149 -2.77 10.33 37.63
N HIS A 150 -3.79 10.94 38.23
CA HIS A 150 -4.04 10.89 39.64
C HIS A 150 -4.89 9.66 39.96
N ALA A 151 -4.25 8.56 40.36
CA ALA A 151 -4.90 7.28 40.63
C ALA A 151 -4.84 6.96 42.10
N PRO A 152 -6.01 6.91 42.84
CA PRO A 152 -6.04 6.53 44.24
C PRO A 152 -5.48 5.12 44.49
N GLU A 153 -5.66 4.24 43.53
CA GLU A 153 -5.15 2.86 43.61
C GLU A 153 -3.61 2.81 43.62
N TRP A 154 -2.93 3.76 43.00
CA TRP A 154 -1.47 3.86 43.08
C TRP A 154 -0.97 4.08 44.53
N ALA A 155 -1.67 4.93 45.30
CA ALA A 155 -1.37 5.13 46.71
C ALA A 155 -1.57 3.86 47.52
N ARG A 156 -2.62 3.06 47.22
CA ARG A 156 -2.89 1.76 47.81
C ARG A 156 -1.78 0.76 47.53
N VAL A 157 -1.37 0.61 46.28
CA VAL A 157 -0.28 -0.30 45.86
C VAL A 157 1.03 0.07 46.57
N ASN A 158 1.37 1.34 46.64
CA ASN A 158 2.57 1.79 47.36
C ASN A 158 2.45 1.55 48.88
N GLY A 159 1.24 1.64 49.45
CA GLY A 159 0.96 1.27 50.83
C GLY A 159 1.21 -0.20 51.07
N GLU A 160 0.67 -1.08 50.25
CA GLU A 160 0.86 -2.55 50.35
C GLU A 160 2.32 -2.96 50.29
N VAL A 161 3.12 -2.34 49.41
CA VAL A 161 4.57 -2.59 49.33
C VAL A 161 5.26 -2.21 50.65
N ARG A 162 4.93 -1.04 51.23
CA ARG A 162 5.52 -0.57 52.49
C ARG A 162 5.12 -1.46 53.65
N ASP A 163 3.83 -1.82 53.75
CA ASP A 163 3.30 -2.65 54.81
C ASP A 163 3.89 -4.07 54.76
N ALA A 164 3.97 -4.66 53.59
CA ALA A 164 4.63 -5.98 53.39
C ALA A 164 6.12 -5.94 53.76
N ALA A 165 6.82 -4.86 53.38
CA ALA A 165 8.23 -4.69 53.74
C ALA A 165 8.43 -4.51 55.25
N ALA A 166 7.55 -3.75 55.95
CA ALA A 166 7.57 -3.55 57.41
C ALA A 166 7.28 -4.87 58.14
N ALA A 167 6.25 -5.62 57.70
CA ALA A 167 5.92 -6.92 58.30
C ALA A 167 7.06 -7.92 58.16
N LEU A 168 7.69 -7.99 57.01
CA LEU A 168 8.86 -8.83 56.81
C LEU A 168 10.04 -8.43 57.70
N ALA A 169 10.33 -7.14 57.80
CA ALA A 169 11.44 -6.62 58.62
C ALA A 169 11.23 -7.01 60.11
N LEU A 170 10.00 -6.88 60.62
CA LEU A 170 9.66 -7.30 61.98
C LEU A 170 9.91 -8.79 62.21
N LEU A 171 9.38 -9.65 61.34
CA LEU A 171 9.53 -11.11 61.46
C LEU A 171 11.00 -11.54 61.33
N LYS A 172 11.79 -10.89 60.47
CA LYS A 172 13.25 -11.12 60.36
C LYS A 172 13.98 -10.75 61.67
N ALA A 173 13.62 -9.60 62.27
CA ALA A 173 14.20 -9.14 63.56
C ALA A 173 13.84 -10.11 64.71
N GLU A 174 12.58 -10.55 64.80
CA GLU A 174 12.15 -11.54 65.79
C GLU A 174 12.87 -12.87 65.61
N SER A 175 13.00 -13.35 64.39
CA SER A 175 13.72 -14.61 64.08
C SER A 175 15.20 -14.52 64.44
N GLU A 176 15.83 -13.38 64.20
CA GLU A 176 17.22 -13.16 64.54
C GLU A 176 17.43 -13.09 66.03
N ALA A 177 16.56 -12.45 66.80
CA ALA A 177 16.59 -12.41 68.25
C ALA A 177 16.45 -13.83 68.86
N LEU A 178 15.55 -14.65 68.30
CA LEU A 178 15.39 -16.05 68.72
C LEU A 178 16.63 -16.90 68.41
N ARG A 179 17.21 -16.71 67.22
CA ARG A 179 18.47 -17.41 66.84
C ARG A 179 19.63 -17.06 67.79
N LYS A 180 19.79 -15.76 68.10
CA LYS A 180 20.81 -15.32 69.02
C LYS A 180 20.61 -15.91 70.43
N ARG A 181 19.36 -15.96 70.91
CA ARG A 181 19.04 -16.57 72.20
C ARG A 181 19.31 -18.07 72.24
N LEU A 182 18.95 -18.78 71.14
CA LEU A 182 19.21 -20.20 71.00
C LEU A 182 20.74 -20.50 70.97
N SER A 183 21.54 -19.67 70.24
CA SER A 183 23.00 -19.86 70.23
C SER A 183 23.63 -19.73 71.60
N GLN A 184 23.19 -18.72 72.39
CA GLN A 184 23.67 -18.53 73.76
C GLN A 184 23.32 -19.74 74.70
N LEU A 185 22.09 -20.28 74.56
CA LEU A 185 21.68 -21.46 75.33
C LEU A 185 22.45 -22.74 74.92
N ARG A 186 22.71 -22.92 73.64
CA ARG A 186 23.52 -24.04 73.15
C ARG A 186 24.95 -23.97 73.63
N GLU A 187 25.57 -22.80 73.69
CA GLU A 187 26.91 -22.59 74.28
C GLU A 187 26.92 -22.88 75.78
N ALA A 188 25.81 -22.63 76.48
CA ALA A 188 25.62 -22.99 77.87
C ALA A 188 25.24 -24.45 78.11
N GLY A 189 25.19 -25.29 77.04
CA GLY A 189 24.85 -26.72 77.17
C GLY A 189 23.37 -27.03 77.35
N VAL A 190 22.47 -26.04 77.19
CA VAL A 190 21.03 -26.20 77.40
C VAL A 190 20.31 -26.37 76.05
N ARG A 191 19.53 -27.45 75.91
CA ARG A 191 18.63 -27.63 74.75
C ARG A 191 17.25 -27.07 75.08
N HIS A 192 16.67 -26.34 74.11
CA HIS A 192 15.36 -25.71 74.31
C HIS A 192 14.46 -25.96 73.06
N ALA A 193 13.79 -27.13 73.10
CA ALA A 193 12.97 -27.59 71.94
C ALA A 193 11.83 -26.61 71.62
N GLU A 194 11.23 -25.94 72.61
CA GLU A 194 10.18 -24.97 72.40
C GLU A 194 10.64 -23.71 71.65
N LEU A 195 11.82 -23.17 71.97
CA LEU A 195 12.44 -22.06 71.25
C LEU A 195 12.85 -22.44 69.80
N GLU A 196 13.29 -23.70 69.59
CA GLU A 196 13.57 -24.23 68.28
C GLU A 196 12.27 -24.28 67.41
N GLN A 197 11.17 -24.72 68.03
CA GLN A 197 9.87 -24.74 67.35
C GLN A 197 9.35 -23.31 67.06
N GLN A 198 9.49 -22.40 68.03
CA GLN A 198 9.13 -20.98 67.81
C GLN A 198 9.94 -20.37 66.66
N LEU A 199 11.23 -20.63 66.62
CA LEU A 199 12.08 -20.15 65.52
C LEU A 199 11.64 -20.74 64.17
N ALA A 200 11.28 -22.03 64.10
CA ALA A 200 10.81 -22.67 62.88
C ALA A 200 9.50 -22.03 62.40
N VAL A 201 8.55 -21.74 63.31
CA VAL A 201 7.31 -21.04 62.97
C VAL A 201 7.58 -19.63 62.47
N LYS A 202 8.40 -18.84 63.19
CA LYS A 202 8.75 -17.48 62.77
C LYS A 202 9.54 -17.46 61.44
N ALA A 203 10.36 -18.45 61.18
CA ALA A 203 11.04 -18.59 59.88
C ALA A 203 10.02 -18.84 58.75
N ALA A 204 9.05 -19.72 58.94
CA ALA A 204 7.97 -19.97 57.99
C ALA A 204 7.05 -18.74 57.76
N GLU A 205 6.75 -18.00 58.84
CA GLU A 205 6.01 -16.71 58.73
C GLU A 205 6.83 -15.67 57.92
N ALA A 206 8.11 -15.56 58.16
CA ALA A 206 9.01 -14.67 57.41
C ALA A 206 9.12 -15.04 55.93
N GLU A 207 9.11 -16.31 55.60
CA GLU A 207 9.11 -16.79 54.22
C GLU A 207 7.82 -16.42 53.50
N ARG A 208 6.66 -16.60 54.16
CA ARG A 208 5.36 -16.14 53.60
C ARG A 208 5.32 -14.62 53.43
N ALA A 209 5.83 -13.86 54.41
CA ALA A 209 5.89 -12.40 54.30
C ALA A 209 6.83 -11.94 53.18
N GLU A 210 7.93 -12.65 52.94
CA GLU A 210 8.83 -12.40 51.79
C GLU A 210 8.09 -12.61 50.47
N GLN A 211 7.31 -13.70 50.35
CA GLN A 211 6.51 -13.95 49.15
C GLN A 211 5.44 -12.87 48.97
N THR A 212 4.77 -12.41 50.03
CA THR A 212 3.80 -11.31 49.96
C THR A 212 4.47 -10.01 49.49
N ARG A 213 5.66 -9.69 50.01
CA ARG A 213 6.44 -8.52 49.56
C ARG A 213 6.81 -8.62 48.10
N GLN A 214 7.31 -9.79 47.64
CA GLN A 214 7.66 -10.01 46.23
C GLN A 214 6.44 -9.82 45.31
N ASN A 215 5.27 -10.30 45.69
CA ASN A 215 4.05 -10.13 44.94
C ASN A 215 3.62 -8.64 44.86
N ALA A 216 3.72 -7.91 45.96
CA ALA A 216 3.43 -6.46 45.99
C ALA A 216 4.42 -5.65 45.15
N ASP A 217 5.73 -5.97 45.22
CA ASP A 217 6.76 -5.37 44.38
C ASP A 217 6.52 -5.66 42.90
N ALA A 218 6.14 -6.89 42.53
CA ALA A 218 5.82 -7.27 41.15
C ALA A 218 4.61 -6.51 40.61
N ALA A 219 3.56 -6.35 41.42
CA ALA A 219 2.38 -5.55 41.05
C ALA A 219 2.75 -4.07 40.80
N ARG A 220 3.56 -3.49 41.67
CA ARG A 220 4.08 -2.13 41.50
C ARG A 220 4.94 -2.00 40.24
N ALA A 221 5.84 -2.96 40.03
CA ALA A 221 6.72 -2.97 38.85
C ALA A 221 5.93 -3.08 37.53
N ALA A 222 4.86 -3.85 37.49
CA ALA A 222 3.99 -3.98 36.34
C ALA A 222 3.35 -2.63 35.92
N ILE A 223 2.93 -1.83 36.89
CA ILE A 223 2.40 -0.48 36.63
C ILE A 223 3.52 0.44 36.12
N LEU A 224 4.69 0.42 36.76
CA LEU A 224 5.84 1.26 36.40
C LEU A 224 6.45 0.86 35.04
N ALA A 225 6.16 -0.31 34.51
CA ALA A 225 6.52 -0.66 33.13
C ALA A 225 5.72 0.14 32.08
N LEU A 226 4.58 0.67 32.46
CA LEU A 226 3.70 1.45 31.57
C LEU A 226 3.84 2.96 31.74
N CYS A 227 4.31 3.42 32.91
CA CYS A 227 4.39 4.83 33.27
C CYS A 227 5.56 5.09 34.25
N ARG A 228 5.78 6.35 34.58
CA ARG A 228 6.77 6.76 35.58
C ARG A 228 6.05 7.41 36.76
N GLU A 229 6.55 7.19 37.97
CA GLU A 229 6.12 7.94 39.12
C GLU A 229 6.86 9.27 39.20
N GLN A 230 6.11 10.34 39.34
CA GLN A 230 6.64 11.69 39.57
C GLN A 230 5.77 12.41 40.58
N ASP A 231 6.32 12.76 41.73
CA ASP A 231 5.63 13.48 42.80
C ASP A 231 4.30 12.85 43.25
N GLY A 232 4.25 11.51 43.30
CA GLY A 232 3.04 10.77 43.72
C GLY A 232 1.99 10.60 42.62
N VAL A 233 2.25 11.11 41.42
CA VAL A 233 1.41 11.01 40.22
C VAL A 233 2.05 10.10 39.21
N LEU A 234 1.26 9.38 38.46
CA LEU A 234 1.76 8.54 37.34
C LEU A 234 1.84 9.37 36.07
N ALA A 235 3.03 9.50 35.52
CA ALA A 235 3.28 10.16 34.24
C ALA A 235 3.43 9.13 33.12
N VAL A 236 2.57 9.18 32.11
CA VAL A 236 2.69 8.37 30.88
C VAL A 236 3.45 9.17 29.85
N THR A 237 4.53 8.58 29.36
CA THR A 237 5.46 9.24 28.41
C THR A 237 5.41 8.60 27.04
N ALA A 238 5.69 9.38 26.01
CA ALA A 238 5.86 8.89 24.66
C ALA A 238 7.03 7.87 24.60
N ARG A 239 6.79 6.69 24.11
CA ARG A 239 7.85 5.66 23.93
C ARG A 239 8.76 5.96 22.77
N GLU A 240 8.22 6.63 21.75
CA GLU A 240 8.90 6.99 20.51
C GLU A 240 8.49 8.41 20.12
N ALA A 241 9.34 9.07 19.33
CA ALA A 241 9.01 10.37 18.77
C ALA A 241 7.88 10.24 17.73
N GLY A 242 7.00 11.24 17.66
CA GLY A 242 5.88 11.21 16.73
C GLY A 242 5.04 12.48 16.78
N VAL A 243 3.84 12.42 16.23
CA VAL A 243 2.85 13.49 16.23
C VAL A 243 1.61 13.01 16.94
N ILE A 244 1.05 13.83 17.84
CA ILE A 244 -0.23 13.54 18.48
C ILE A 244 -1.34 13.61 17.42
N GLU A 245 -1.96 12.47 17.14
CA GLU A 245 -3.05 12.36 16.17
C GLU A 245 -4.39 12.82 16.79
N ARG A 246 -4.67 12.31 17.98
CA ARG A 246 -5.92 12.61 18.69
C ARG A 246 -5.74 12.49 20.21
N VAL A 247 -6.63 13.20 20.91
CA VAL A 247 -6.79 13.15 22.37
C VAL A 247 -8.31 13.06 22.61
N PRO A 248 -8.86 11.84 22.78
CA PRO A 248 -10.29 11.64 22.90
C PRO A 248 -10.86 12.01 24.28
N VAL A 249 -9.98 12.23 25.28
CA VAL A 249 -10.35 12.51 26.67
C VAL A 249 -10.04 13.95 27.03
N ALA A 250 -10.98 14.62 27.69
CA ALA A 250 -10.74 15.96 28.24
C ALA A 250 -9.88 15.91 29.49
N SER A 251 -9.04 16.92 29.72
CA SER A 251 -8.26 17.05 30.95
C SER A 251 -9.19 17.26 32.16
N GLY A 252 -8.89 16.61 33.26
CA GLY A 252 -9.73 16.61 34.46
C GLY A 252 -10.83 15.53 34.50
N THR A 253 -10.94 14.70 33.46
CA THR A 253 -11.91 13.61 33.39
C THR A 253 -11.42 12.39 34.18
N TRP A 254 -12.34 11.73 34.90
CA TRP A 254 -12.10 10.40 35.43
C TRP A 254 -12.17 9.35 34.30
N VAL A 255 -11.18 8.46 34.26
CA VAL A 255 -11.10 7.38 33.27
C VAL A 255 -10.86 6.03 33.94
N ASP A 256 -11.34 4.96 33.31
CA ASP A 256 -11.06 3.60 33.72
C ASP A 256 -9.72 3.11 33.16
N ALA A 257 -9.17 2.07 33.79
CA ALA A 257 -7.96 1.41 33.27
C ALA A 257 -8.20 0.91 31.84
N GLY A 258 -7.19 1.11 30.96
CA GLY A 258 -7.28 0.73 29.55
C GLY A 258 -7.92 1.79 28.63
N THR A 259 -8.54 2.85 29.19
CA THR A 259 -9.11 3.95 28.38
C THR A 259 -8.01 4.65 27.60
N GLU A 260 -8.17 4.77 26.28
CA GLU A 260 -7.25 5.52 25.41
C GLU A 260 -7.33 7.02 25.72
N VAL A 261 -6.20 7.61 26.08
CA VAL A 261 -6.10 9.04 26.41
C VAL A 261 -5.51 9.83 25.24
N ALA A 262 -4.55 9.25 24.52
CA ALA A 262 -3.95 9.88 23.36
C ALA A 262 -3.47 8.82 22.35
N ALA A 263 -3.41 9.19 21.08
CA ALA A 263 -2.76 8.42 20.04
C ALA A 263 -1.61 9.23 19.44
N VAL A 264 -0.44 8.59 19.32
CA VAL A 264 0.75 9.12 18.68
C VAL A 264 0.97 8.38 17.39
N VAL A 265 1.29 9.12 16.32
CA VAL A 265 1.58 8.56 14.99
C VAL A 265 3.02 8.90 14.61
N ARG A 266 3.73 7.91 14.11
CA ARG A 266 5.04 8.06 13.50
C ARG A 266 4.88 8.41 12.04
N SER A 267 5.19 9.65 11.67
CA SER A 267 5.07 10.15 10.30
C SER A 267 6.13 9.57 9.34
N ASP A 268 7.17 8.92 9.86
CA ASP A 268 8.20 8.22 9.09
C ASP A 268 7.81 6.79 8.70
N ARG A 269 6.78 6.23 9.34
CA ARG A 269 6.27 4.88 9.07
C ARG A 269 5.13 4.94 8.06
N LEU A 270 5.50 5.17 6.81
CA LEU A 270 4.60 5.26 5.67
C LEU A 270 4.89 4.12 4.68
N TRP A 271 3.88 3.73 3.97
CA TRP A 271 3.98 3.05 2.69
C TRP A 271 3.14 3.81 1.65
N PHE A 272 3.43 3.57 0.40
CA PHE A 272 2.52 4.00 -0.67
C PHE A 272 1.69 2.80 -1.10
N ARG A 273 0.38 2.88 -0.97
CA ARG A 273 -0.55 1.85 -1.43
C ARG A 273 -1.13 2.26 -2.76
N ALA A 274 -0.93 1.42 -3.76
CA ALA A 274 -1.52 1.54 -5.08
C ALA A 274 -2.51 0.40 -5.30
N ASP A 275 -3.46 0.62 -6.19
CA ASP A 275 -4.50 -0.34 -6.53
C ASP A 275 -4.32 -0.79 -7.99
N GLY A 276 -3.96 -2.06 -8.18
CA GLY A 276 -3.74 -2.66 -9.50
C GLY A 276 -4.88 -3.56 -9.94
N ILE A 277 -5.21 -3.55 -11.22
CA ILE A 277 -6.15 -4.51 -11.80
C ILE A 277 -5.41 -5.77 -12.27
N PRO A 278 -6.03 -6.96 -12.22
CA PRO A 278 -5.35 -8.23 -12.53
C PRO A 278 -4.69 -8.28 -13.91
N ALA A 279 -5.23 -7.58 -14.90
CA ALA A 279 -4.68 -7.54 -16.26
C ALA A 279 -3.29 -6.85 -16.31
N GLU A 280 -3.05 -5.84 -15.48
CA GLU A 280 -1.80 -5.10 -15.42
C GLU A 280 -0.75 -5.77 -14.51
N LEU A 281 -1.22 -6.57 -13.55
CA LEU A 281 -0.35 -7.23 -12.57
C LEU A 281 0.44 -8.41 -13.12
N GLY A 282 0.12 -8.91 -14.31
CA GLY A 282 0.80 -10.06 -14.90
C GLY A 282 2.32 -9.92 -15.04
N GLN A 283 2.82 -8.69 -15.09
CA GLN A 283 4.24 -8.36 -15.23
C GLN A 283 4.89 -7.88 -13.92
N VAL A 284 4.10 -7.65 -12.89
CA VAL A 284 4.61 -7.18 -11.59
C VAL A 284 5.01 -8.35 -10.71
N ARG A 285 6.15 -8.23 -10.03
CA ARG A 285 6.71 -9.22 -9.10
C ARG A 285 7.14 -8.54 -7.80
N ASP A 286 7.08 -9.28 -6.70
CA ASP A 286 7.64 -8.83 -5.42
C ASP A 286 9.12 -8.47 -5.53
N GLY A 287 9.49 -7.38 -4.89
CA GLY A 287 10.87 -6.90 -4.83
C GLY A 287 11.34 -6.08 -6.03
N GLN A 288 10.47 -5.84 -7.03
CA GLN A 288 10.80 -4.92 -8.13
C GLN A 288 11.01 -3.49 -7.62
N THR A 289 11.81 -2.74 -8.35
CA THR A 289 11.99 -1.31 -8.08
C THR A 289 10.76 -0.54 -8.54
N GLY A 290 10.29 0.37 -7.69
CA GLY A 290 9.22 1.28 -8.02
C GLY A 290 9.56 2.72 -7.64
N PHE A 291 8.86 3.66 -8.29
CA PHE A 291 9.00 5.10 -8.05
C PHE A 291 7.61 5.67 -7.86
N VAL A 292 7.45 6.55 -6.87
CA VAL A 292 6.21 7.30 -6.68
C VAL A 292 6.44 8.75 -7.02
N GLU A 293 5.55 9.30 -7.84
CA GLU A 293 5.50 10.70 -8.22
C GLU A 293 4.18 11.33 -7.75
N PRO A 294 4.20 12.63 -7.36
CA PRO A 294 2.98 13.33 -6.99
C PRO A 294 2.09 13.58 -8.22
N LEU A 295 0.76 13.46 -8.07
CA LEU A 295 -0.21 13.74 -9.15
C LEU A 295 -0.16 15.17 -9.69
N THR A 296 0.22 16.13 -8.84
CA THR A 296 0.31 17.54 -9.19
C THR A 296 1.71 18.03 -8.88
N ALA A 297 2.55 18.09 -9.90
CA ALA A 297 3.87 18.68 -9.79
C ALA A 297 3.79 20.20 -9.90
N HIS A 298 3.78 20.91 -8.79
CA HIS A 298 4.17 22.31 -8.74
C HIS A 298 5.70 22.34 -8.56
N GLY A 299 6.43 22.26 -9.68
CA GLY A 299 7.88 22.12 -9.71
C GLY A 299 8.35 20.66 -9.72
N ALA A 300 9.55 20.42 -10.28
CA ALA A 300 10.15 19.09 -10.31
C ALA A 300 10.47 18.61 -8.89
N GLN A 301 9.61 17.77 -8.32
CA GLN A 301 9.85 17.12 -7.04
C GLN A 301 10.51 15.76 -7.28
N PRO A 302 11.54 15.38 -6.50
CA PRO A 302 12.20 14.11 -6.69
C PRO A 302 11.23 12.96 -6.44
N PRO A 303 11.19 11.93 -7.30
CA PRO A 303 10.39 10.75 -7.07
C PRO A 303 10.87 10.00 -5.82
N ALA A 304 9.96 9.34 -5.14
CA ALA A 304 10.29 8.45 -4.03
C ALA A 304 10.53 7.04 -4.57
N ALA A 305 11.76 6.55 -4.46
CA ALA A 305 12.14 5.21 -4.89
C ALA A 305 12.01 4.19 -3.76
N GLY A 306 11.60 2.97 -4.09
CA GLY A 306 11.46 1.89 -3.12
C GLY A 306 11.32 0.51 -3.76
N ARG A 307 10.96 -0.47 -2.92
CA ARG A 307 10.65 -1.84 -3.32
C ARG A 307 9.14 -2.06 -3.30
N VAL A 308 8.65 -2.72 -4.33
CA VAL A 308 7.24 -3.07 -4.46
C VAL A 308 6.99 -4.42 -3.81
N GLU A 309 5.92 -4.50 -3.01
CA GLU A 309 5.38 -5.73 -2.45
C GLU A 309 3.92 -5.88 -2.89
N LEU A 310 3.56 -7.08 -3.32
CA LEU A 310 2.19 -7.40 -3.68
C LEU A 310 1.40 -7.74 -2.41
N GLY A 311 0.21 -7.16 -2.27
CA GLY A 311 -0.67 -7.48 -1.16
C GLY A 311 -1.22 -8.90 -1.27
N PHE A 312 -1.44 -9.53 -0.11
CA PHE A 312 -1.85 -10.94 -0.04
C PHE A 312 -3.33 -11.17 -0.40
N ALA A 313 -4.19 -10.19 -0.16
CA ALA A 313 -5.62 -10.31 -0.35
C ALA A 313 -6.11 -9.46 -1.51
N THR A 314 -6.86 -10.07 -2.42
CA THR A 314 -7.64 -9.36 -3.44
C THR A 314 -8.96 -8.92 -2.81
N ASP A 315 -9.38 -7.71 -3.06
CA ASP A 315 -10.76 -7.29 -2.76
C ASP A 315 -11.67 -7.87 -3.85
N ASP A 316 -12.33 -8.99 -3.55
CA ASP A 316 -13.18 -9.72 -4.49
C ASP A 316 -14.37 -8.89 -4.99
N ALA A 317 -14.81 -7.90 -4.21
CA ALA A 317 -15.93 -7.04 -4.59
C ALA A 317 -15.55 -6.05 -5.69
N VAL A 318 -14.29 -5.56 -5.67
CA VAL A 318 -13.79 -4.53 -6.59
C VAL A 318 -12.77 -5.08 -7.59
N ARG A 319 -12.32 -6.32 -7.41
CA ARG A 319 -11.27 -6.98 -8.21
C ARG A 319 -9.98 -6.17 -8.28
N ILE A 320 -9.61 -5.55 -7.17
CA ILE A 320 -8.39 -4.77 -7.02
C ILE A 320 -7.39 -5.56 -6.18
N HIS A 321 -6.15 -5.54 -6.61
CA HIS A 321 -5.04 -6.14 -5.88
C HIS A 321 -4.15 -5.01 -5.36
N PRO A 322 -3.95 -4.86 -4.05
CA PRO A 322 -3.12 -3.79 -3.52
C PRO A 322 -1.64 -4.07 -3.77
N LEU A 323 -0.92 -3.01 -4.14
CA LEU A 323 0.53 -2.98 -4.22
C LEU A 323 1.04 -1.98 -3.17
N TYR A 324 2.13 -2.33 -2.52
CA TYR A 324 2.76 -1.47 -1.52
C TYR A 324 4.17 -1.11 -1.97
N LEU A 325 4.49 0.18 -2.02
CA LEU A 325 5.88 0.61 -2.15
C LEU A 325 6.44 0.90 -0.77
N LEU A 326 7.56 0.26 -0.45
CA LEU A 326 8.33 0.45 0.76
C LEU A 326 9.62 1.19 0.43
N ALA A 327 9.82 2.36 1.03
CA ALA A 327 11.03 3.15 0.87
C ALA A 327 11.76 3.30 2.21
N GLY A 328 13.09 3.37 2.17
CA GLY A 328 13.89 3.61 3.37
C GLY A 328 13.74 5.04 3.90
N THR A 329 13.50 5.99 3.02
CA THR A 329 13.25 7.41 3.32
C THR A 329 12.22 7.96 2.37
N TRP A 330 11.38 8.87 2.87
CA TRP A 330 10.37 9.55 2.08
C TRP A 330 10.74 11.02 1.91
N PRO A 331 10.50 11.61 0.74
CA PRO A 331 10.68 13.05 0.54
C PRO A 331 9.64 13.87 1.33
N ASP A 332 9.90 15.15 1.55
CA ASP A 332 9.04 16.03 2.35
C ASP A 332 7.60 16.16 1.83
N TRP A 333 7.41 15.93 0.54
CA TRP A 333 6.08 15.96 -0.05
C TRP A 333 5.26 14.70 0.26
N ALA A 334 5.89 13.58 0.65
CA ALA A 334 5.19 12.37 1.04
C ALA A 334 4.52 12.55 2.41
N GLY A 335 3.26 12.18 2.51
CA GLY A 335 2.53 12.28 3.76
C GLY A 335 1.20 11.52 3.72
N PRO A 336 0.65 11.13 4.87
CA PRO A 336 -0.58 10.36 4.94
C PRO A 336 -1.71 11.02 4.15
N GLY A 337 -2.42 10.24 3.32
CA GLY A 337 -3.55 10.69 2.51
C GLY A 337 -3.17 11.41 1.21
N ARG A 338 -1.88 11.70 0.96
CA ARG A 338 -1.46 12.29 -0.32
C ARG A 338 -1.49 11.24 -1.42
N SER A 339 -2.03 11.64 -2.57
CA SER A 339 -2.11 10.80 -3.76
C SER A 339 -0.87 10.95 -4.64
N GLY A 340 -0.58 9.90 -5.41
CA GLY A 340 0.50 9.85 -6.37
C GLY A 340 0.28 8.74 -7.39
N VAL A 341 1.27 8.53 -8.24
CA VAL A 341 1.32 7.42 -9.19
C VAL A 341 2.57 6.60 -8.89
N LEU A 342 2.39 5.30 -8.69
CA LEU A 342 3.46 4.32 -8.56
C LEU A 342 3.80 3.80 -9.94
N SER A 343 5.03 4.03 -10.40
CA SER A 343 5.61 3.42 -11.59
C SER A 343 6.48 2.23 -11.17
N VAL A 344 6.08 1.03 -11.54
CA VAL A 344 6.82 -0.22 -11.26
C VAL A 344 7.67 -0.57 -12.47
N VAL A 345 8.96 -0.77 -12.27
CA VAL A 345 9.89 -1.18 -13.32
C VAL A 345 9.65 -2.65 -13.63
N ILE A 346 9.18 -2.93 -14.85
CA ILE A 346 8.93 -4.29 -15.34
C ILE A 346 10.02 -4.79 -16.27
N GLU A 347 10.64 -3.88 -17.00
CA GLU A 347 11.70 -4.18 -17.96
C GLU A 347 12.71 -3.03 -17.98
N GLU A 348 13.99 -3.35 -17.77
CA GLU A 348 15.06 -2.41 -18.04
C GLU A 348 15.28 -2.38 -19.55
N SER A 349 15.22 -1.18 -20.14
CA SER A 349 15.49 -0.99 -21.56
C SER A 349 16.82 -1.65 -21.95
N ALA A 350 16.78 -2.46 -22.98
CA ALA A 350 17.94 -2.84 -23.78
C ALA A 350 18.69 -1.56 -24.26
N PRO A 351 19.78 -1.63 -25.04
CA PRO A 351 20.56 -0.47 -25.49
C PRO A 351 19.67 0.63 -26.08
N GLU A 352 20.16 1.85 -26.11
CA GLU A 352 19.47 3.04 -26.60
C GLU A 352 18.60 2.75 -27.84
N GLN A 353 17.30 2.99 -27.72
CA GLN A 353 16.31 2.84 -28.77
C GLN A 353 15.78 4.21 -29.16
N ILE A 354 15.27 4.35 -30.38
CA ILE A 354 14.56 5.58 -30.74
C ILE A 354 13.34 5.71 -29.87
N ALA A 355 13.23 6.83 -29.18
CA ALA A 355 12.10 7.10 -28.28
C ALA A 355 11.45 8.44 -28.63
N LEU A 356 10.15 8.47 -28.43
CA LEU A 356 9.30 9.65 -28.59
C LEU A 356 8.53 9.90 -27.31
N PRO A 357 8.15 11.16 -27.01
CA PRO A 357 7.12 11.43 -26.01
C PRO A 357 5.85 10.66 -26.35
N GLU A 358 5.18 10.10 -25.36
CA GLU A 358 3.97 9.29 -25.57
C GLU A 358 2.87 10.07 -26.28
N ALA A 359 2.82 11.40 -26.10
CA ALA A 359 1.89 12.30 -26.78
C ALA A 359 2.04 12.34 -28.32
N CYS A 360 3.20 11.91 -28.86
CA CYS A 360 3.40 11.81 -30.32
C CYS A 360 2.64 10.63 -30.93
N VAL A 361 2.31 9.61 -30.12
CA VAL A 361 1.70 8.37 -30.59
C VAL A 361 0.19 8.45 -30.51
N VAL A 362 -0.47 8.15 -31.61
CA VAL A 362 -1.94 8.18 -31.69
C VAL A 362 -2.43 6.80 -32.12
N THR A 363 -3.42 6.28 -31.39
CA THR A 363 -4.05 5.00 -31.74
C THR A 363 -5.06 5.22 -32.87
N ASP A 364 -4.92 4.50 -33.98
CA ASP A 364 -5.83 4.52 -35.11
C ASP A 364 -6.37 3.10 -35.39
N GLY A 365 -7.56 2.83 -34.85
CA GLY A 365 -8.13 1.48 -34.81
C GLY A 365 -7.28 0.52 -33.94
N LEU A 366 -6.65 -0.45 -34.56
CA LEU A 366 -5.75 -1.41 -33.89
C LEU A 366 -4.25 -1.05 -34.11
N ARG A 367 -3.95 0.05 -34.80
CA ARG A 367 -2.60 0.46 -35.15
C ARG A 367 -2.16 1.65 -34.31
N GLN A 368 -0.86 1.72 -34.08
CA GLN A 368 -0.23 2.89 -33.48
C GLN A 368 0.44 3.69 -34.59
N ILE A 369 0.18 4.97 -34.67
CA ILE A 369 0.67 5.86 -35.72
C ILE A 369 1.35 7.08 -35.14
N VAL A 370 2.28 7.61 -35.91
CA VAL A 370 2.91 8.93 -35.69
C VAL A 370 2.84 9.74 -36.99
N PHE A 371 2.97 11.05 -36.86
CA PHE A 371 3.04 11.97 -37.98
C PHE A 371 4.47 12.49 -38.09
N VAL A 372 5.15 12.15 -39.15
CA VAL A 372 6.56 12.54 -39.45
C VAL A 372 6.56 13.71 -40.41
N ARG A 373 7.32 14.78 -40.13
CA ARG A 373 7.46 15.93 -40.98
C ARG A 373 8.51 15.65 -42.09
N ASP A 374 8.20 16.04 -43.31
CA ASP A 374 9.16 16.02 -44.41
C ASP A 374 10.37 16.94 -44.11
N PRO A 375 11.61 16.45 -44.24
CA PRO A 375 12.78 17.29 -43.94
C PRO A 375 12.98 18.42 -44.98
N HIS A 376 12.35 18.35 -46.15
CA HIS A 376 12.47 19.32 -47.25
C HIS A 376 11.24 20.23 -47.39
N ASP A 377 10.09 19.82 -46.83
CA ASP A 377 8.83 20.58 -46.88
C ASP A 377 8.13 20.54 -45.51
N ALA A 378 8.19 21.67 -44.81
CA ALA A 378 7.59 21.78 -43.47
C ALA A 378 6.06 21.66 -43.47
N GLN A 379 5.39 21.80 -44.61
CA GLN A 379 3.94 21.64 -44.74
C GLN A 379 3.52 20.21 -45.08
N ARG A 380 4.46 19.35 -45.42
CA ARG A 380 4.21 17.97 -45.78
C ARG A 380 4.44 17.06 -44.58
N LEU A 381 3.43 16.25 -44.25
CA LEU A 381 3.45 15.26 -43.18
C LEU A 381 3.19 13.88 -43.73
N PHE A 382 3.83 12.87 -43.13
CA PHE A 382 3.63 11.46 -43.42
C PHE A 382 2.98 10.77 -42.22
N LYS A 383 1.88 10.07 -42.46
CA LYS A 383 1.28 9.17 -41.50
C LYS A 383 2.04 7.85 -41.58
N ARG A 384 2.68 7.46 -40.47
CA ARG A 384 3.48 6.26 -40.37
C ARG A 384 3.03 5.37 -39.23
N GLU A 385 2.87 4.08 -39.52
CA GLU A 385 2.61 3.06 -38.52
C GLU A 385 3.90 2.74 -37.77
N VAL A 386 3.82 2.61 -36.44
CA VAL A 386 4.93 2.32 -35.53
C VAL A 386 4.62 1.15 -34.63
N ALA A 387 5.64 0.36 -34.30
CA ALA A 387 5.55 -0.61 -33.22
C ALA A 387 6.08 0.02 -31.92
N LEU A 388 5.35 -0.20 -30.81
CA LEU A 388 5.74 0.34 -29.52
C LEU A 388 6.56 -0.68 -28.75
N GLY A 389 7.62 -0.21 -28.12
CA GLY A 389 8.46 -0.94 -27.17
C GLY A 389 8.18 -0.53 -25.73
N ALA A 390 9.24 -0.47 -24.92
CA ALA A 390 9.18 -0.07 -23.52
C ALA A 390 8.67 1.38 -23.39
N SER A 391 7.82 1.63 -22.38
CA SER A 391 7.34 2.96 -22.02
C SER A 391 7.58 3.23 -20.53
N ASP A 392 7.98 4.46 -20.19
CA ASP A 392 8.08 4.95 -18.83
C ASP A 392 6.89 5.85 -18.45
N GLY A 393 5.92 6.01 -19.38
CA GLY A 393 4.72 6.82 -19.23
C GLY A 393 4.89 8.27 -19.69
N ASP A 394 6.11 8.74 -19.92
CA ASP A 394 6.40 10.03 -20.55
C ASP A 394 7.01 9.83 -21.94
N TRP A 395 7.82 8.78 -22.09
CA TRP A 395 8.50 8.40 -23.31
C TRP A 395 8.21 6.94 -23.65
N VAL A 396 8.12 6.65 -24.93
CA VAL A 396 7.94 5.30 -25.45
C VAL A 396 8.99 5.02 -26.52
N ALA A 397 9.61 3.84 -26.44
CA ALA A 397 10.49 3.34 -27.48
C ALA A 397 9.63 2.99 -28.71
N VAL A 398 10.08 3.38 -29.90
CA VAL A 398 9.34 3.17 -31.15
C VAL A 398 10.22 2.53 -32.20
N GLU A 399 9.64 1.58 -32.95
CA GLU A 399 10.21 1.06 -34.20
C GLU A 399 9.45 1.65 -35.38
N GLY A 400 10.16 1.98 -36.45
CA GLY A 400 9.58 2.59 -37.65
C GLY A 400 9.91 4.08 -37.79
N VAL A 401 10.59 4.69 -36.80
CA VAL A 401 11.10 6.07 -36.87
C VAL A 401 12.63 6.04 -36.80
N THR A 402 13.30 6.91 -37.51
CA THR A 402 14.76 7.02 -37.52
C THR A 402 15.24 8.22 -36.71
N ALA A 403 16.46 8.14 -36.19
CA ALA A 403 17.05 9.25 -35.43
C ALA A 403 17.18 10.50 -36.34
N GLY A 404 16.75 11.64 -35.77
CA GLY A 404 16.78 12.93 -36.48
C GLY A 404 15.49 13.30 -37.20
N GLU A 405 14.53 12.37 -37.35
CA GLU A 405 13.23 12.72 -37.91
C GLU A 405 12.44 13.63 -36.97
N ALA A 406 11.73 14.59 -37.56
CA ALA A 406 10.84 15.51 -36.81
C ALA A 406 9.43 14.91 -36.74
N VAL A 407 8.96 14.61 -35.55
CA VAL A 407 7.66 13.97 -35.30
C VAL A 407 6.73 14.97 -34.61
N VAL A 408 5.47 14.99 -35.01
CA VAL A 408 4.46 15.86 -34.41
C VAL A 408 4.23 15.46 -32.95
N LEU A 409 4.33 16.42 -32.05
CA LEU A 409 4.12 16.26 -30.60
C LEU A 409 2.71 16.72 -30.23
N ASP A 410 2.42 18.01 -30.38
CA ASP A 410 1.10 18.57 -30.13
C ASP A 410 0.31 18.62 -31.43
N GLY A 411 -1.01 18.38 -31.35
CA GLY A 411 -1.90 18.36 -32.50
C GLY A 411 -1.93 17.04 -33.28
N ALA A 412 -1.24 16.00 -32.83
CA ALA A 412 -1.21 14.69 -33.48
C ALA A 412 -2.60 14.02 -33.52
N TYR A 413 -3.39 14.18 -32.45
CA TYR A 413 -4.75 13.66 -32.39
C TYR A 413 -5.70 14.42 -33.33
N GLU A 414 -5.58 15.73 -33.40
CA GLU A 414 -6.33 16.60 -34.29
C GLU A 414 -6.03 16.25 -35.76
N LEU A 415 -4.76 16.01 -36.10
CA LEU A 415 -4.36 15.53 -37.42
C LEU A 415 -5.00 14.19 -37.78
N LYS A 416 -5.06 13.24 -36.82
CA LYS A 416 -5.75 11.97 -37.04
C LYS A 416 -7.23 12.17 -37.37
N LEU A 417 -7.92 13.06 -36.67
CA LEU A 417 -9.34 13.33 -36.92
C LEU A 417 -9.58 14.01 -38.28
N ALA A 418 -8.63 14.81 -38.73
CA ALA A 418 -8.71 15.55 -39.97
C ALA A 418 -8.16 14.76 -41.18
N ALA A 419 -7.28 13.77 -40.96
CA ALA A 419 -6.75 12.91 -42.02
C ALA A 419 -7.79 11.86 -42.44
N PRO A 420 -7.88 11.51 -43.74
CA PRO A 420 -8.78 10.45 -44.21
C PRO A 420 -8.46 9.12 -43.52
N SER A 421 -9.50 8.39 -43.10
CA SER A 421 -9.34 7.05 -42.54
C SER A 421 -8.82 6.09 -43.60
N ALA A 422 -7.83 5.28 -43.30
CA ALA A 422 -7.29 4.21 -44.17
C ALA A 422 -8.41 3.20 -44.50
N GLY A 423 -9.15 3.45 -45.57
CA GLY A 423 -10.31 2.63 -46.00
C GLY A 423 -11.17 3.32 -47.06
N ALA A 424 -11.09 4.62 -47.19
CA ALA A 424 -11.73 5.38 -48.26
C ALA A 424 -10.73 5.53 -49.42
N SER A 425 -10.65 4.49 -50.24
CA SER A 425 -10.17 4.46 -51.65
C SER A 425 -9.00 5.39 -51.99
N GLN A 426 -7.94 4.76 -52.54
CA GLN A 426 -6.93 5.32 -53.45
C GLN A 426 -7.49 6.37 -54.43
N ARG A 427 -7.73 7.59 -53.99
CA ARG A 427 -7.99 8.75 -54.86
C ARG A 427 -7.56 10.05 -54.20
N ALA A 428 -6.56 10.67 -54.84
CA ALA A 428 -6.12 12.04 -54.74
C ALA A 428 -5.58 12.52 -53.37
N ALA A 429 -4.36 13.07 -53.41
CA ALA A 429 -3.79 13.84 -52.33
C ALA A 429 -4.78 14.92 -51.87
N GLY A 430 -5.24 14.88 -50.64
CA GLY A 430 -6.10 15.90 -50.05
C GLY A 430 -5.27 17.05 -49.46
N HIS A 431 -5.91 18.22 -49.24
CA HIS A 431 -5.29 19.38 -48.61
C HIS A 431 -6.23 20.03 -47.59
N PHE A 432 -5.64 20.73 -46.62
CA PHE A 432 -6.37 21.51 -45.65
C PHE A 432 -6.60 22.92 -46.15
N HIS A 433 -7.79 23.45 -45.93
CA HIS A 433 -8.10 24.88 -46.12
C HIS A 433 -7.67 25.69 -44.87
N ALA A 434 -7.58 27.01 -45.06
CA ALA A 434 -7.20 27.95 -44.02
C ALA A 434 -8.19 28.01 -42.83
N ASP A 435 -9.37 27.41 -42.96
CA ASP A 435 -10.41 27.26 -41.93
C ASP A 435 -10.28 25.92 -41.14
N GLY A 436 -9.24 25.11 -41.44
CA GLY A 436 -8.98 23.84 -40.79
C GLY A 436 -9.78 22.64 -41.33
N GLN A 437 -10.54 22.81 -42.41
CA GLN A 437 -11.28 21.71 -43.05
C GLN A 437 -10.42 21.01 -44.09
N PHE A 438 -10.50 19.68 -44.13
CA PHE A 438 -9.82 18.84 -45.09
C PHE A 438 -10.71 18.56 -46.30
N HIS A 439 -10.18 18.74 -47.52
CA HIS A 439 -10.86 18.39 -48.76
C HIS A 439 -10.01 17.40 -49.59
N GLU A 440 -10.69 16.40 -50.19
CA GLU A 440 -10.11 15.48 -51.16
C GLU A 440 -10.31 16.09 -52.56
N GLY A 441 -9.28 16.23 -53.36
CA GLY A 441 -9.33 16.62 -54.77
C GLY A 441 -8.37 17.71 -55.19
N GLU A 442 -7.98 17.70 -56.46
CA GLU A 442 -7.20 18.74 -57.10
C GLU A 442 -8.12 19.92 -57.47
N HIS A 443 -7.64 21.15 -57.27
CA HIS A 443 -8.19 22.35 -57.87
C HIS A 443 -7.63 22.62 -59.22
#